data_89b1e2b6f7f7585b94895b885d73f6c8
#
_entry.id   89b1e2b6f7f7585b94895b885d73f6c8
#
_cell.length_a   1.000
_cell.length_b   1.000
_cell.length_c   1.000
_cell.angle_alpha   90.00
_cell.angle_beta   90.00
_cell.angle_gamma   90.00
#
_symmetry.space_group_name_H-M   'P 1'
#
loop_
_entity.id
_entity.type
_entity.pdbx_description
1 polymer ?
#
loop_
_entity_poly.entity_id
_entity_poly.type
_entity_poly.pdbx_seq_one_letter_code
_entity_poly.pdbx_strand_id
1 'polypeptide(L)'
;MEKEDIKTLLHRALEDMEKGMGAYRAVADEEALEFLADVSNGDARSALNAIELGILTTERSADGLIHITLDVASECNPEARDQV
;
A
#
# COMPACT_ATOMS: atom_id res chain seq x y z
N MET A 1 -12.14 6.99 -10.71
CA MET A 1 -11.55 5.67 -10.97
C MET A 1 -12.24 4.61 -10.14
N GLU A 2 -12.34 3.44 -10.69
CA GLU A 2 -12.93 2.35 -9.96
C GLU A 2 -11.89 1.66 -9.06
N LYS A 3 -12.38 0.92 -8.09
CA LYS A 3 -11.52 0.23 -7.15
C LYS A 3 -10.48 -0.66 -7.84
N GLU A 4 -10.90 -1.38 -8.88
CA GLU A 4 -9.98 -2.25 -9.60
C GLU A 4 -8.88 -1.48 -10.31
N ASP A 5 -9.21 -0.31 -10.83
CA ASP A 5 -8.22 0.54 -11.47
C ASP A 5 -7.16 0.98 -10.47
N ILE A 6 -7.60 1.35 -9.28
CA ILE A 6 -6.68 1.77 -8.22
C ILE A 6 -5.81 0.60 -7.78
N LYS A 7 -6.39 -0.59 -7.66
CA LYS A 7 -5.60 -1.77 -7.30
C LYS A 7 -4.51 -2.03 -8.34
N THR A 8 -4.83 -1.88 -9.60
CA THR A 8 -3.86 -2.05 -10.69
C THR A 8 -2.73 -1.03 -10.56
N LEU A 9 -3.08 0.21 -10.25
CA LEU A 9 -2.07 1.25 -10.06
C LEU A 9 -1.18 0.94 -8.87
N LEU A 10 -1.75 0.40 -7.80
CA LEU A 10 -0.97 0.04 -6.63
C LEU A 10 0.02 -1.08 -6.95
N HIS A 11 -0.41 -2.08 -7.73
CA HIS A 11 0.48 -3.14 -8.16
C HIS A 11 1.64 -2.59 -8.98
N ARG A 12 1.35 -1.67 -9.88
CA ARG A 12 2.38 -1.05 -10.71
C ARG A 12 3.35 -0.23 -9.87
N ALA A 13 2.83 0.48 -8.90
CA ALA A 13 3.66 1.28 -8.02
C ALA A 13 4.66 0.39 -7.25
N LEU A 14 4.20 -0.75 -6.77
CA LEU A 14 5.07 -1.69 -6.08
C LEU A 14 6.18 -2.21 -6.99
N GLU A 15 5.84 -2.52 -8.23
CA GLU A 15 6.83 -2.98 -9.20
C GLU A 15 7.83 -1.87 -9.54
N ASP A 16 7.36 -0.65 -9.70
CA ASP A 16 8.21 0.47 -10.02
C ASP A 16 9.20 0.76 -8.90
N MET A 17 8.74 0.68 -7.65
CA MET A 17 9.61 0.91 -6.51
C MET A 17 10.68 -0.16 -6.42
N GLU A 18 10.34 -1.40 -6.73
CA GLU A 18 11.30 -2.49 -6.72
C GLU A 18 12.39 -2.26 -7.77
N LYS A 19 11.99 -1.83 -8.97
CA LYS A 19 12.92 -1.58 -10.06
C LYS A 19 13.71 -0.29 -9.88
N GLY A 20 13.01 0.76 -9.49
CA GLY A 20 13.60 2.09 -9.44
C GLY A 20 14.54 2.29 -8.27
N MET A 21 14.12 1.85 -7.10
CA MET A 21 14.89 2.08 -5.88
C MET A 21 15.79 0.92 -5.51
N GLY A 22 15.48 -0.26 -6.02
CA GLY A 22 16.31 -1.44 -5.83
C GLY A 22 16.41 -1.96 -4.41
N ALA A 23 16.14 -1.11 -3.44
CA ALA A 23 16.26 -1.46 -2.04
C ALA A 23 14.92 -1.82 -1.40
N TYR A 24 13.85 -1.45 -2.04
CA TYR A 24 12.51 -1.67 -1.48
C TYR A 24 11.78 -2.75 -2.24
N ARG A 25 11.80 -3.93 -1.71
CA ARG A 25 11.02 -5.03 -2.24
C ARG A 25 9.79 -5.16 -1.35
N ALA A 26 8.65 -4.86 -1.92
CA ALA A 26 7.41 -4.90 -1.16
C ALA A 26 6.39 -5.79 -1.85
N VAL A 27 5.67 -6.54 -1.05
CA VAL A 27 4.54 -7.34 -1.53
C VAL A 27 3.33 -6.90 -0.71
N ALA A 28 2.20 -6.82 -1.34
CA ALA A 28 0.98 -6.42 -0.67
C ALA A 28 -0.07 -7.50 -0.83
N ASP A 29 -0.79 -7.75 0.25
CA ASP A 29 -1.89 -8.69 0.21
C ASP A 29 -3.04 -8.09 -0.59
N GLU A 30 -3.80 -8.95 -1.25
CA GLU A 30 -4.95 -8.52 -2.01
C GLU A 30 -5.91 -7.72 -1.13
N GLU A 31 -6.09 -8.16 0.11
CA GLU A 31 -6.94 -7.46 1.07
C GLU A 31 -6.44 -6.06 1.36
N ALA A 32 -5.13 -5.91 1.47
CA ALA A 32 -4.54 -4.60 1.75
C ALA A 32 -4.78 -3.65 0.59
N LEU A 33 -4.57 -4.12 -0.62
CA LEU A 33 -4.78 -3.31 -1.81
C LEU A 33 -6.25 -2.92 -1.95
N GLU A 34 -7.12 -3.87 -1.69
CA GLU A 34 -8.55 -3.61 -1.78
C GLU A 34 -8.98 -2.59 -0.73
N PHE A 35 -8.44 -2.71 0.48
CA PHE A 35 -8.73 -1.76 1.54
C PHE A 35 -8.27 -0.35 1.16
N LEU A 36 -7.04 -0.24 0.66
CA LEU A 36 -6.52 1.06 0.26
C LEU A 36 -7.33 1.68 -0.87
N ALA A 37 -7.73 0.86 -1.82
CA ALA A 37 -8.56 1.33 -2.93
C ALA A 37 -9.92 1.80 -2.43
N ASP A 38 -10.46 1.09 -1.46
CA ASP A 38 -11.77 1.40 -0.90
C ASP A 38 -11.75 2.72 -0.11
N VAL A 39 -10.78 2.87 0.78
CA VAL A 39 -10.73 4.06 1.63
C VAL A 39 -10.25 5.29 0.88
N SER A 40 -9.58 5.12 -0.25
CA SER A 40 -9.14 6.26 -1.04
C SER A 40 -10.30 6.89 -1.81
N ASN A 41 -11.43 6.22 -1.85
CA ASN A 41 -12.66 6.75 -2.42
C ASN A 41 -12.47 7.23 -3.87
N GLY A 42 -11.78 6.43 -4.65
CA GLY A 42 -11.57 6.74 -6.06
C GLY A 42 -10.38 7.65 -6.33
N ASP A 43 -9.66 8.06 -5.29
CA ASP A 43 -8.50 8.93 -5.45
C ASP A 43 -7.22 8.10 -5.47
N ALA A 44 -6.71 7.87 -6.68
CA ALA A 44 -5.52 7.06 -6.86
C ALA A 44 -4.30 7.66 -6.15
N ARG A 45 -4.22 8.97 -6.09
CA ARG A 45 -3.09 9.63 -5.43
C ARG A 45 -3.06 9.30 -3.95
N SER A 46 -4.22 9.35 -3.29
CA SER A 46 -4.30 9.00 -1.88
C SER A 46 -3.88 7.56 -1.65
N ALA A 47 -4.32 6.66 -2.51
CA ALA A 47 -3.96 5.26 -2.39
C ALA A 47 -2.45 5.06 -2.57
N LEU A 48 -1.87 5.73 -3.56
CA LEU A 48 -0.43 5.63 -3.80
C LEU A 48 0.38 6.19 -2.65
N ASN A 49 -0.05 7.31 -2.09
CA ASN A 49 0.62 7.89 -0.93
C ASN A 49 0.55 6.96 0.27
N ALA A 50 -0.59 6.33 0.48
CA ALA A 50 -0.76 5.41 1.60
C ALA A 50 0.16 4.20 1.47
N ILE A 51 0.26 3.62 0.29
CA ILE A 51 1.10 2.45 0.12
C ILE A 51 2.58 2.82 0.21
N GLU A 52 2.94 3.98 -0.30
CA GLU A 52 4.32 4.46 -0.17
C GLU A 52 4.68 4.65 1.30
N LEU A 53 3.81 5.26 2.05
CA LEU A 53 4.03 5.45 3.48
C LEU A 53 4.17 4.10 4.20
N GLY A 54 3.33 3.14 3.82
CA GLY A 54 3.40 1.81 4.40
C GLY A 54 4.75 1.16 4.15
N ILE A 55 5.27 1.30 2.94
CA ILE A 55 6.57 0.73 2.60
C ILE A 55 7.69 1.39 3.40
N LEU A 56 7.63 2.70 3.54
CA LEU A 56 8.68 3.43 4.25
C LEU A 56 8.65 3.21 5.76
N THR A 57 7.48 2.94 6.32
CA THR A 57 7.35 2.78 7.76
C THR A 57 7.38 1.34 8.24
N THR A 58 7.27 0.39 7.32
CA THR A 58 7.24 -1.03 7.67
C THR A 58 8.64 -1.62 7.51
N GLU A 59 9.08 -2.32 8.53
CA GLU A 59 10.38 -2.97 8.48
C GLU A 59 10.32 -4.22 7.62
N ARG A 60 11.49 -4.57 7.07
CA ARG A 60 11.60 -5.78 6.27
C ARG A 60 11.46 -7.02 7.16
N SER A 61 10.80 -8.01 6.59
CA SER A 61 10.68 -9.30 7.26
C SER A 61 11.97 -10.08 7.14
N ALA A 62 12.00 -11.25 7.75
CA ALA A 62 13.18 -12.10 7.73
C ALA A 62 13.58 -12.50 6.31
N ASP A 63 12.64 -12.53 5.39
CA ASP A 63 12.91 -12.86 3.99
C ASP A 63 13.39 -11.65 3.17
N GLY A 64 13.52 -10.51 3.81
CA GLY A 64 13.99 -9.29 3.15
C GLY A 64 12.90 -8.52 2.43
N LEU A 65 11.67 -8.94 2.54
CA LEU A 65 10.55 -8.30 1.88
C LEU A 65 9.74 -7.46 2.87
N ILE A 66 9.17 -6.39 2.36
CA ILE A 66 8.25 -5.57 3.14
C ILE A 66 6.84 -6.07 2.86
N HIS A 67 6.17 -6.55 3.88
CA HIS A 67 4.83 -7.11 3.72
C HIS A 67 3.77 -6.09 4.10
N ILE A 68 3.02 -5.66 3.11
CA ILE A 68 1.92 -4.73 3.32
C ILE A 68 0.66 -5.56 3.54
N THR A 69 0.30 -5.72 4.80
CA THR A 69 -0.88 -6.49 5.17
C THR A 69 -2.05 -5.54 5.41
N LEU A 70 -3.21 -6.11 5.66
CA LEU A 70 -4.38 -5.30 5.97
C LEU A 70 -4.15 -4.44 7.21
N ASP A 71 -3.45 -4.97 8.19
CA ASP A 71 -3.11 -4.20 9.40
C ASP A 71 -2.26 -2.99 9.04
N VAL A 72 -1.25 -3.19 8.20
CA VAL A 72 -0.38 -2.11 7.78
C VAL A 72 -1.18 -1.07 6.99
N ALA A 73 -2.01 -1.53 6.08
CA ALA A 73 -2.82 -0.63 5.27
C ALA A 73 -3.74 0.21 6.15
N SER A 74 -4.32 -0.40 7.17
CA SER A 74 -5.18 0.29 8.10
C SER A 74 -4.43 1.37 8.89
N GLU A 75 -3.21 1.07 9.30
CA GLU A 75 -2.41 2.02 10.05
C GLU A 75 -1.92 3.19 9.19
N CYS A 76 -1.73 2.95 7.90
CA CYS A 76 -1.23 3.99 7.00
C CYS A 76 -2.30 4.97 6.60
N ASN A 77 -3.55 4.67 6.85
CA ASN A 77 -4.64 5.56 6.51
C ASN A 77 -5.21 6.21 7.76
N PRO A 78 -4.92 7.50 8.00
CA PRO A 78 -5.38 8.18 9.20
C PRO A 78 -6.90 8.26 9.29
N GLU A 79 -7.59 8.25 8.16
CA GLU A 79 -9.04 8.30 8.16
C GLU A 79 -9.66 6.97 8.59
N ALA A 80 -8.96 5.89 8.36
CA ALA A 80 -9.44 4.57 8.74
C ALA A 80 -9.15 4.26 10.20
N ARG A 81 -8.25 5.02 10.84
CA ARG A 81 -7.95 4.81 12.24
C ARG A 81 -9.09 5.34 13.08
N ASP A 82 -9.63 4.45 13.86
CA ASP A 82 -10.69 4.82 14.75
C ASP A 82 -10.10 5.45 16.00
N GLN A 83 -10.33 6.72 16.14
CA GLN A 83 -9.80 7.45 17.28
C GLN A 83 -10.73 7.34 18.46
N VAL A 84 -10.22 6.91 19.51
CA VAL A 84 -10.99 6.78 20.71
C VAL A 84 -10.88 8.04 21.54
#